data_11001f3f93b95b3775e47e1137051458
#
_entry.id   11001f3f93b95b3775e47e1137051458
#
_cell.length_a   1.000
_cell.length_b   1.000
_cell.length_c   1.000
_cell.angle_alpha   90.00
_cell.angle_beta   90.00
_cell.angle_gamma   90.00
#
_symmetry.space_group_name_H-M   'P 1'
#
loop_
_entity.id
_entity.type
_entity.pdbx_description
1 polymer ?
#
loop_
_entity_poly.entity_id
_entity_poly.type
_entity_poly.pdbx_seq_one_letter_code
_entity_poly.pdbx_strand_id
1 'polypeptide(L)'
;MLKKLSLSFVALIIFNTPIYADTFDYKLKPKKVSENVWCFLGVLEGPSKSNAGAMVNTCYVKTSDSFVLIDSGPSYQYASQAYKAMSKIAKLPVNTVITTHEHDDHWLGNSFYKEKFNAKIVGPKYINDHYKDGDKTRMFNVLPANAIKDTKIIKVDITPNKTLNMTIGGEDFEMIPIGEKAHTDEDFFIYMPKRKVLFAGDLAMNGRITSNRHGSLLGQLKAIKMMKSKDYEVFVPGHGLNTSKTGMDDAEQYFTLLYERILKAIEDEVDTDEVTSVITMDEFKDRAMFKALNARNVSEAFTEIEFSED
;
A
#
# COMPACT_ATOMS: atom_id res chain seq x y z
N MET A 1 36.49 -47.21 61.92
CA MET A 1 36.87 -46.17 61.00
C MET A 1 35.81 -46.09 59.84
N LEU A 2 34.79 -45.27 60.00
CA LEU A 2 33.77 -45.08 58.95
C LEU A 2 34.19 -43.88 58.04
N LYS A 3 34.46 -44.16 56.80
CA LYS A 3 34.69 -43.08 55.77
C LYS A 3 33.33 -42.47 55.36
N LYS A 4 33.18 -41.22 55.66
CA LYS A 4 32.04 -40.41 55.11
C LYS A 4 32.27 -40.13 53.66
N LEU A 5 31.41 -40.62 52.78
CA LEU A 5 31.34 -40.22 51.38
C LEU A 5 30.52 -38.92 51.33
N SER A 6 31.13 -37.83 50.87
CA SER A 6 30.45 -36.56 50.62
C SER A 6 30.00 -36.56 49.16
N LEU A 7 28.68 -36.57 48.94
CA LEU A 7 28.06 -36.41 47.63
C LEU A 7 27.94 -34.91 47.33
N SER A 8 28.75 -34.40 46.39
CA SER A 8 28.58 -33.01 45.90
C SER A 8 27.48 -32.98 44.83
N PHE A 9 26.38 -32.32 45.15
CA PHE A 9 25.31 -32.06 44.21
C PHE A 9 25.71 -30.84 43.34
N VAL A 10 26.03 -31.07 42.05
CA VAL A 10 26.22 -30.00 41.09
C VAL A 10 24.85 -29.61 40.53
N ALA A 11 24.31 -28.50 40.97
CA ALA A 11 23.09 -27.94 40.42
C ALA A 11 23.39 -27.35 39.03
N LEU A 12 22.88 -28.00 37.99
CA LEU A 12 22.93 -27.49 36.61
C LEU A 12 21.89 -26.34 36.48
N ILE A 13 22.34 -25.10 36.56
CA ILE A 13 21.49 -23.94 36.30
C ILE A 13 21.33 -23.82 34.78
N ILE A 14 20.20 -24.30 34.27
CA ILE A 14 19.81 -24.08 32.87
C ILE A 14 19.35 -22.61 32.74
N PHE A 15 20.19 -21.75 32.20
CA PHE A 15 19.79 -20.43 31.79
C PHE A 15 18.86 -20.59 30.56
N ASN A 16 17.55 -20.53 30.82
CA ASN A 16 16.58 -20.29 29.73
C ASN A 16 16.79 -18.86 29.24
N THR A 17 17.68 -18.66 28.26
CA THR A 17 17.67 -17.43 27.44
C THR A 17 16.36 -17.44 26.67
N PRO A 18 15.51 -16.42 26.78
CA PRO A 18 14.33 -16.33 25.95
C PRO A 18 14.83 -16.29 24.50
N ILE A 19 14.46 -17.29 23.71
CA ILE A 19 14.62 -17.26 22.25
C ILE A 19 13.65 -16.16 21.81
N TYR A 20 14.14 -14.92 21.72
CA TYR A 20 13.43 -13.88 20.97
C TYR A 20 13.36 -14.40 19.55
N ALA A 21 12.15 -14.78 19.09
CA ALA A 21 11.93 -15.07 17.70
C ALA A 21 12.44 -13.86 16.92
N ASP A 22 13.46 -14.09 16.09
CA ASP A 22 14.14 -13.04 15.35
C ASP A 22 13.10 -12.32 14.49
N THR A 23 12.99 -11.00 14.60
CA THR A 23 12.03 -10.23 13.80
C THR A 23 12.49 -10.26 12.34
N PHE A 24 11.54 -10.32 11.40
CA PHE A 24 11.87 -10.24 9.98
C PHE A 24 12.62 -8.93 9.69
N ASP A 25 13.79 -9.01 9.05
CA ASP A 25 14.58 -7.83 8.70
C ASP A 25 14.19 -7.34 7.29
N TYR A 26 13.46 -6.24 7.24
CA TYR A 26 13.00 -5.62 5.99
C TYR A 26 14.09 -4.86 5.23
N LYS A 27 15.25 -4.61 5.84
CA LYS A 27 16.40 -3.88 5.23
C LYS A 27 16.00 -2.54 4.61
N LEU A 28 15.05 -1.86 5.21
CA LEU A 28 14.43 -0.64 4.70
C LEU A 28 15.44 0.51 4.58
N LYS A 29 15.46 1.13 3.40
CA LYS A 29 16.28 2.31 3.10
C LYS A 29 15.38 3.42 2.56
N PRO A 30 15.25 4.56 3.26
CA PRO A 30 14.44 5.66 2.78
C PRO A 30 15.09 6.34 1.58
N LYS A 31 14.32 6.53 0.50
CA LYS A 31 14.70 7.30 -0.68
C LYS A 31 14.08 8.68 -0.59
N LYS A 32 14.87 9.74 -0.64
CA LYS A 32 14.36 11.10 -0.74
C LYS A 32 13.77 11.31 -2.14
N VAL A 33 12.48 11.62 -2.24
CA VAL A 33 11.76 11.82 -3.51
C VAL A 33 11.46 13.31 -3.77
N SER A 34 11.35 14.10 -2.70
CA SER A 34 11.20 15.56 -2.77
C SER A 34 11.79 16.20 -1.53
N GLU A 35 11.80 17.52 -1.45
CA GLU A 35 12.16 18.22 -0.22
C GLU A 35 11.18 17.82 0.91
N ASN A 36 11.72 17.41 2.05
CA ASN A 36 10.98 16.91 3.22
C ASN A 36 10.13 15.66 2.98
N VAL A 37 10.32 14.93 1.86
CA VAL A 37 9.57 13.70 1.53
C VAL A 37 10.53 12.55 1.28
N TRP A 38 10.37 11.47 2.05
CA TRP A 38 11.12 10.21 1.89
C TRP A 38 10.16 9.04 1.77
N CYS A 39 10.42 8.14 0.83
CA CYS A 39 9.62 6.94 0.64
C CYS A 39 10.48 5.68 0.77
N PHE A 40 9.88 4.62 1.28
CA PHE A 40 10.36 3.26 1.16
C PHE A 40 9.65 2.65 -0.03
N LEU A 41 10.41 2.31 -1.07
CA LEU A 41 9.86 1.72 -2.28
C LEU A 41 9.87 0.20 -2.17
N GLY A 42 8.70 -0.41 -2.35
CA GLY A 42 8.50 -1.83 -2.27
C GLY A 42 9.00 -2.59 -3.50
N VAL A 43 9.02 -3.93 -3.41
CA VAL A 43 9.30 -4.79 -4.57
C VAL A 43 8.05 -4.86 -5.47
N LEU A 44 8.26 -5.17 -6.75
CA LEU A 44 7.17 -5.21 -7.74
C LEU A 44 6.32 -6.50 -7.66
N GLU A 45 6.75 -7.48 -6.87
CA GLU A 45 6.08 -8.77 -6.70
C GLU A 45 4.83 -8.67 -5.81
N GLY A 46 4.00 -9.72 -5.82
CA GLY A 46 2.94 -9.90 -4.85
C GLY A 46 3.47 -10.24 -3.44
N PRO A 47 2.60 -10.25 -2.40
CA PRO A 47 3.02 -10.56 -1.04
C PRO A 47 3.45 -12.02 -0.93
N SER A 48 4.52 -12.27 -0.20
CA SER A 48 5.12 -13.58 0.00
C SER A 48 5.81 -13.69 1.36
N LYS A 49 6.19 -14.92 1.73
CA LYS A 49 7.02 -15.15 2.92
C LYS A 49 8.42 -14.53 2.79
N SER A 50 8.96 -14.44 1.57
CA SER A 50 10.31 -13.93 1.32
C SER A 50 10.40 -12.41 1.38
N ASN A 51 9.39 -11.68 0.89
CA ASN A 51 9.33 -10.22 0.98
C ASN A 51 8.52 -9.71 2.18
N ALA A 52 7.84 -10.61 2.91
CA ALA A 52 7.00 -10.29 4.06
C ALA A 52 6.04 -9.11 3.82
N GLY A 53 5.53 -8.98 2.58
CA GLY A 53 4.62 -7.92 2.18
C GLY A 53 5.27 -6.56 1.89
N ALA A 54 6.61 -6.44 1.88
CA ALA A 54 7.31 -5.20 1.56
C ALA A 54 7.22 -4.85 0.06
N MET A 55 6.02 -4.74 -0.47
CA MET A 55 5.71 -4.43 -1.86
C MET A 55 5.08 -3.05 -2.05
N VAL A 56 4.51 -2.49 -1.00
CA VAL A 56 3.87 -1.17 -0.98
C VAL A 56 4.90 -0.05 -0.81
N ASN A 57 4.64 1.09 -1.41
CA ASN A 57 5.39 2.31 -1.15
C ASN A 57 4.78 3.06 0.03
N THR A 58 5.59 3.32 1.06
CA THR A 58 5.18 4.10 2.23
C THR A 58 6.03 5.35 2.33
N CYS A 59 5.42 6.51 2.59
CA CYS A 59 6.13 7.77 2.53
C CYS A 59 5.98 8.61 3.79
N TYR A 60 7.08 9.18 4.26
CA TYR A 60 7.14 10.12 5.37
C TYR A 60 7.33 11.54 4.84
N VAL A 61 6.45 12.41 5.23
CA VAL A 61 6.57 13.86 5.03
C VAL A 61 6.99 14.47 6.34
N LYS A 62 8.17 15.11 6.34
CA LYS A 62 8.67 15.85 7.51
C LYS A 62 8.00 17.21 7.55
N THR A 63 7.37 17.52 8.66
CA THR A 63 6.78 18.82 8.98
C THR A 63 7.67 19.57 9.99
N SER A 64 7.20 20.69 10.53
CA SER A 64 7.97 21.48 11.54
C SER A 64 8.18 20.72 12.85
N ASP A 65 7.25 19.84 13.25
CA ASP A 65 7.19 19.21 14.57
C ASP A 65 6.95 17.69 14.57
N SER A 66 6.62 17.13 13.43
CA SER A 66 6.23 15.72 13.30
C SER A 66 6.53 15.16 11.92
N PHE A 67 6.23 13.87 11.74
CA PHE A 67 6.02 13.27 10.43
C PHE A 67 4.53 13.07 10.17
N VAL A 68 4.11 13.30 8.93
CA VAL A 68 2.88 12.77 8.35
C VAL A 68 3.28 11.58 7.48
N LEU A 69 2.58 10.47 7.65
CA LEU A 69 2.84 9.24 6.91
C LEU A 69 1.74 9.00 5.87
N ILE A 70 2.12 8.66 4.65
CA ILE A 70 1.22 8.18 3.60
C ILE A 70 1.43 6.69 3.46
N ASP A 71 0.42 5.92 3.77
CA ASP A 71 0.39 4.47 3.93
C ASP A 71 1.44 3.94 4.92
N SER A 72 1.09 2.95 5.70
CA SER A 72 1.91 2.49 6.83
C SER A 72 2.57 1.13 6.63
N GLY A 73 2.22 0.45 5.53
CA GLY A 73 2.79 -0.85 5.20
C GLY A 73 2.04 -2.05 5.78
N PRO A 74 2.57 -3.25 5.49
CA PRO A 74 1.86 -4.53 5.66
C PRO A 74 1.81 -5.03 7.10
N SER A 75 2.53 -4.43 8.05
CA SER A 75 2.59 -4.94 9.42
C SER A 75 3.18 -3.96 10.42
N TYR A 76 2.95 -4.24 11.71
CA TYR A 76 3.59 -3.55 12.84
C TYR A 76 5.12 -3.58 12.74
N GLN A 77 5.69 -4.75 12.39
CA GLN A 77 7.15 -4.92 12.29
C GLN A 77 7.77 -4.11 11.16
N TYR A 78 7.08 -4.02 10.02
CA TYR A 78 7.47 -3.14 8.92
C TYR A 78 7.47 -1.66 9.37
N ALA A 79 6.36 -1.19 9.93
CA ALA A 79 6.18 0.17 10.40
C ALA A 79 7.22 0.58 11.46
N SER A 80 7.51 -0.30 12.42
CA SER A 80 8.54 -0.10 13.44
C SER A 80 9.93 0.10 12.84
N GLN A 81 10.30 -0.72 11.83
CA GLN A 81 11.61 -0.61 11.17
C GLN A 81 11.68 0.60 10.25
N ALA A 82 10.59 0.96 9.56
CA ALA A 82 10.50 2.18 8.76
C ALA A 82 10.70 3.42 9.63
N TYR A 83 10.00 3.50 10.75
CA TYR A 83 10.20 4.59 11.70
C TYR A 83 11.63 4.63 12.27
N LYS A 84 12.21 3.48 12.62
CA LYS A 84 13.62 3.39 13.09
C LYS A 84 14.59 3.92 12.04
N ALA A 85 14.34 3.68 10.75
CA ALA A 85 15.16 4.23 9.68
C ALA A 85 14.98 5.76 9.55
N MET A 86 13.72 6.24 9.60
CA MET A 86 13.40 7.68 9.52
C MET A 86 13.88 8.48 10.74
N SER A 87 13.89 7.89 11.93
CA SER A 87 14.39 8.54 13.14
C SER A 87 15.89 8.87 13.11
N LYS A 88 16.64 8.28 12.17
CA LYS A 88 18.04 8.66 11.88
C LYS A 88 18.14 9.95 11.05
N ILE A 89 17.10 10.29 10.31
CA ILE A 89 17.01 11.52 9.51
C ILE A 89 16.51 12.68 10.40
N ALA A 90 15.41 12.43 11.14
CA ALA A 90 14.88 13.37 12.12
C ALA A 90 14.20 12.60 13.27
N LYS A 91 14.45 13.01 14.52
CA LYS A 91 13.83 12.42 15.72
C LYS A 91 12.49 13.12 16.00
N LEU A 92 11.50 12.86 15.16
CA LEU A 92 10.16 13.44 15.24
C LEU A 92 9.11 12.34 15.46
N PRO A 93 8.01 12.60 16.19
CA PRO A 93 6.89 11.67 16.26
C PRO A 93 6.17 11.59 14.92
N VAL A 94 5.38 10.54 14.71
CA VAL A 94 4.35 10.50 13.66
C VAL A 94 3.03 10.91 14.30
N ASN A 95 2.45 12.02 13.90
CA ASN A 95 1.18 12.47 14.46
C ASN A 95 -0.04 12.11 13.61
N THR A 96 0.17 11.87 12.33
CA THR A 96 -0.92 11.54 11.39
C THR A 96 -0.46 10.47 10.40
N VAL A 97 -1.31 9.48 10.16
CA VAL A 97 -1.18 8.51 9.08
C VAL A 97 -2.37 8.69 8.14
N ILE A 98 -2.10 8.87 6.85
CA ILE A 98 -3.11 8.95 5.80
C ILE A 98 -3.06 7.65 5.01
N THR A 99 -4.14 6.89 5.03
CA THR A 99 -4.31 5.63 4.31
C THR A 99 -5.04 5.89 2.99
N THR A 100 -4.46 5.44 1.88
CA THR A 100 -4.99 5.73 0.54
C THR A 100 -6.24 4.93 0.19
N HIS A 101 -6.31 3.67 0.60
CA HIS A 101 -7.42 2.76 0.31
C HIS A 101 -7.44 1.56 1.28
N GLU A 102 -8.35 0.61 1.08
CA GLU A 102 -8.68 -0.45 2.04
C GLU A 102 -7.81 -1.70 1.96
N HIS A 103 -6.88 -1.84 0.99
CA HIS A 103 -6.04 -3.02 0.92
C HIS A 103 -5.03 -3.09 2.07
N ASP A 104 -4.93 -4.27 2.64
CA ASP A 104 -4.27 -4.53 3.93
C ASP A 104 -2.75 -4.33 3.95
N ASP A 105 -2.09 -4.32 2.81
CA ASP A 105 -0.67 -3.99 2.70
C ASP A 105 -0.38 -2.49 2.88
N HIS A 106 -1.40 -1.63 2.80
CA HIS A 106 -1.24 -0.18 2.95
C HIS A 106 -1.43 0.31 4.38
N TRP A 107 -2.18 -0.40 5.24
CA TRP A 107 -2.61 0.16 6.52
C TRP A 107 -2.38 -0.71 7.77
N LEU A 108 -1.97 -1.96 7.66
CA LEU A 108 -1.76 -2.80 8.85
C LEU A 108 -0.65 -2.28 9.78
N GLY A 109 0.28 -1.49 9.25
CA GLY A 109 1.27 -0.77 10.04
C GLY A 109 0.69 0.34 10.93
N ASN A 110 -0.58 0.76 10.74
CA ASN A 110 -1.26 1.75 11.59
C ASN A 110 -1.19 1.38 13.06
N SER A 111 -1.18 0.08 13.37
CA SER A 111 -1.09 -0.42 14.74
C SER A 111 0.16 0.04 15.50
N PHE A 112 1.30 0.12 14.83
CA PHE A 112 2.54 0.66 15.43
C PHE A 112 2.42 2.16 15.73
N TYR A 113 1.94 2.95 14.78
CA TYR A 113 1.86 4.41 14.95
C TYR A 113 0.80 4.83 15.96
N LYS A 114 -0.31 4.10 16.02
CA LYS A 114 -1.34 4.30 17.03
C LYS A 114 -0.83 3.99 18.43
N GLU A 115 -0.16 2.85 18.60
CA GLU A 115 0.41 2.43 19.89
C GLU A 115 1.54 3.37 20.34
N LYS A 116 2.49 3.67 19.44
CA LYS A 116 3.71 4.40 19.78
C LYS A 116 3.50 5.89 19.98
N PHE A 117 2.62 6.52 19.20
CA PHE A 117 2.47 7.97 19.11
C PHE A 117 1.05 8.46 19.34
N ASN A 118 0.08 7.54 19.49
CA ASN A 118 -1.34 7.88 19.43
C ASN A 118 -1.68 8.68 18.14
N ALA A 119 -1.03 8.30 17.02
CA ALA A 119 -1.22 8.96 15.74
C ALA A 119 -2.68 8.97 15.32
N LYS A 120 -3.11 10.06 14.69
CA LYS A 120 -4.43 10.16 14.08
C LYS A 120 -4.41 9.40 12.76
N ILE A 121 -5.36 8.49 12.57
CA ILE A 121 -5.51 7.71 11.35
C ILE A 121 -6.62 8.31 10.49
N VAL A 122 -6.29 8.71 9.26
CA VAL A 122 -7.21 9.25 8.26
C VAL A 122 -7.26 8.25 7.11
N GLY A 123 -8.44 7.87 6.63
CA GLY A 123 -8.53 6.89 5.54
C GLY A 123 -9.96 6.45 5.22
N PRO A 124 -10.13 5.36 4.45
CA PRO A 124 -11.43 4.90 4.00
C PRO A 124 -12.28 4.39 5.16
N LYS A 125 -13.57 4.68 5.07
CA LYS A 125 -14.59 4.20 6.03
C LYS A 125 -14.74 2.68 5.98
N TYR A 126 -14.46 2.08 4.81
CA TYR A 126 -14.50 0.65 4.58
C TYR A 126 -13.78 -0.15 5.68
N ILE A 127 -12.61 0.30 6.15
CA ILE A 127 -11.86 -0.37 7.21
C ILE A 127 -12.69 -0.45 8.50
N ASN A 128 -13.45 0.61 8.82
CA ASN A 128 -14.28 0.65 10.01
C ASN A 128 -15.52 -0.24 9.89
N ASP A 129 -16.09 -0.34 8.70
CA ASP A 129 -17.31 -1.08 8.46
C ASP A 129 -17.09 -2.59 8.35
N HIS A 130 -15.97 -3.02 7.79
CA HIS A 130 -15.73 -4.42 7.43
C HIS A 130 -14.81 -5.18 8.40
N TYR A 131 -14.01 -4.47 9.20
CA TYR A 131 -13.09 -5.14 10.16
C TYR A 131 -13.46 -4.81 11.60
N LYS A 132 -13.32 -5.81 12.47
CA LYS A 132 -13.49 -5.71 13.92
C LYS A 132 -12.17 -5.97 14.64
N ASP A 133 -12.11 -5.59 15.91
CA ASP A 133 -10.97 -5.93 16.75
C ASP A 133 -10.79 -7.46 16.82
N GLY A 134 -9.56 -7.92 16.59
CA GLY A 134 -9.21 -9.34 16.55
C GLY A 134 -9.40 -10.04 15.20
N ASP A 135 -10.01 -9.38 14.19
CA ASP A 135 -10.09 -9.94 12.84
C ASP A 135 -8.70 -10.09 12.22
N LYS A 136 -8.63 -10.92 11.17
CA LYS A 136 -7.42 -11.16 10.39
C LYS A 136 -7.70 -10.91 8.93
N THR A 137 -6.80 -10.17 8.29
CA THR A 137 -6.83 -9.94 6.85
C THR A 137 -5.97 -10.96 6.11
N ARG A 138 -5.89 -10.82 4.79
CA ARG A 138 -5.05 -11.65 3.91
C ARG A 138 -3.60 -11.73 4.40
N MET A 139 -3.01 -10.61 4.84
CA MET A 139 -1.60 -10.56 5.25
C MET A 139 -1.30 -11.46 6.45
N PHE A 140 -2.23 -11.68 7.37
CA PHE A 140 -2.03 -12.60 8.50
C PHE A 140 -1.82 -14.06 8.05
N ASN A 141 -2.32 -14.43 6.87
CA ASN A 141 -2.16 -15.79 6.33
C ASN A 141 -0.94 -15.92 5.41
N VAL A 142 -0.50 -14.83 4.79
CA VAL A 142 0.58 -14.83 3.79
C VAL A 142 1.93 -14.55 4.43
N LEU A 143 2.01 -13.61 5.37
CA LEU A 143 3.28 -13.18 5.94
C LEU A 143 3.84 -14.19 6.95
N PRO A 144 5.17 -14.28 7.10
CA PRO A 144 5.77 -15.11 8.15
C PRO A 144 5.42 -14.56 9.55
N ALA A 145 5.32 -15.46 10.52
CA ALA A 145 4.89 -15.12 11.88
C ALA A 145 5.71 -14.00 12.53
N ASN A 146 7.01 -13.95 12.28
CA ASN A 146 7.90 -12.91 12.79
C ASN A 146 7.76 -11.54 12.08
N ALA A 147 7.11 -11.48 10.92
CA ALA A 147 6.80 -10.25 10.22
C ALA A 147 5.43 -9.67 10.61
N ILE A 148 4.44 -10.54 10.86
CA ILE A 148 3.08 -10.11 11.24
C ILE A 148 2.89 -9.93 12.75
N LYS A 149 3.87 -10.35 13.55
CA LYS A 149 3.85 -10.22 15.00
C LYS A 149 3.47 -8.81 15.45
N ASP A 150 2.65 -8.73 16.52
CA ASP A 150 2.14 -7.50 17.15
C ASP A 150 1.19 -6.66 16.25
N THR A 151 0.93 -7.09 15.02
CA THR A 151 0.02 -6.40 14.10
C THR A 151 -1.43 -6.55 14.58
N LYS A 152 -2.15 -5.43 14.63
CA LYS A 152 -3.58 -5.36 15.00
C LYS A 152 -4.32 -4.50 13.99
N ILE A 153 -5.60 -4.78 13.83
CA ILE A 153 -6.49 -3.91 13.07
C ILE A 153 -6.81 -2.68 13.92
N ILE A 154 -6.56 -1.51 13.35
CA ILE A 154 -6.83 -0.22 14.00
C ILE A 154 -7.89 0.52 13.20
N LYS A 155 -8.91 0.99 13.89
CA LYS A 155 -9.97 1.81 13.30
C LYS A 155 -9.42 3.14 12.81
N VAL A 156 -10.03 3.64 11.74
CA VAL A 156 -9.75 4.97 11.18
C VAL A 156 -10.47 6.03 12.02
N ASP A 157 -9.75 7.08 12.42
CA ASP A 157 -10.31 8.16 13.25
C ASP A 157 -11.11 9.19 12.43
N ILE A 158 -10.69 9.42 11.16
CA ILE A 158 -11.36 10.35 10.23
C ILE A 158 -11.57 9.65 8.89
N THR A 159 -12.81 9.61 8.45
CA THR A 159 -13.23 8.96 7.19
C THR A 159 -13.85 10.01 6.26
N PRO A 160 -13.06 10.66 5.39
CA PRO A 160 -13.58 11.73 4.54
C PRO A 160 -14.42 11.16 3.39
N ASN A 161 -15.57 11.78 3.12
CA ASN A 161 -16.42 11.48 1.97
C ASN A 161 -16.35 12.56 0.86
N LYS A 162 -15.53 13.58 1.06
CA LYS A 162 -15.20 14.65 0.12
C LYS A 162 -13.76 15.08 0.35
N THR A 163 -13.21 15.91 -0.53
CA THR A 163 -11.85 16.43 -0.37
C THR A 163 -11.64 16.98 1.04
N LEU A 164 -10.65 16.42 1.73
CA LEU A 164 -10.22 16.88 3.04
C LEU A 164 -8.90 17.64 2.90
N ASN A 165 -8.94 18.93 3.24
CA ASN A 165 -7.75 19.78 3.30
C ASN A 165 -7.20 19.80 4.72
N MET A 166 -5.90 19.51 4.87
CA MET A 166 -5.21 19.48 6.14
C MET A 166 -3.93 20.30 6.06
N THR A 167 -3.69 21.17 7.05
CA THR A 167 -2.38 21.81 7.24
C THR A 167 -1.77 21.25 8.51
N ILE A 168 -0.64 20.56 8.40
CA ILE A 168 0.05 19.89 9.52
C ILE A 168 1.49 20.35 9.55
N GLY A 169 1.89 21.04 10.62
CA GLY A 169 3.24 21.57 10.79
C GLY A 169 3.74 22.40 9.61
N GLY A 170 2.84 23.18 8.98
CA GLY A 170 3.14 24.06 7.84
C GLY A 170 3.10 23.41 6.45
N GLU A 171 2.91 22.10 6.36
CA GLU A 171 2.71 21.38 5.10
C GLU A 171 1.21 21.19 4.83
N ASP A 172 0.79 21.42 3.58
CA ASP A 172 -0.59 21.30 3.14
C ASP A 172 -0.79 19.98 2.40
N PHE A 173 -1.89 19.30 2.74
CA PHE A 173 -2.31 18.03 2.17
C PHE A 173 -3.76 18.13 1.70
N GLU A 174 -4.02 17.76 0.47
CA GLU A 174 -5.36 17.54 -0.07
C GLU A 174 -5.55 16.03 -0.20
N MET A 175 -6.42 15.42 0.60
CA MET A 175 -6.86 14.04 0.44
C MET A 175 -8.13 14.05 -0.40
N ILE A 176 -8.07 13.50 -1.61
CA ILE A 176 -9.09 13.66 -2.64
C ILE A 176 -9.70 12.30 -2.98
N PRO A 177 -11.01 12.07 -2.67
CA PRO A 177 -11.69 10.84 -3.04
C PRO A 177 -11.99 10.81 -4.54
N ILE A 178 -12.04 9.62 -5.14
CA ILE A 178 -12.47 9.44 -6.52
C ILE A 178 -13.99 9.62 -6.64
N GLY A 179 -14.71 9.32 -5.56
CA GLY A 179 -16.16 9.49 -5.46
C GLY A 179 -16.96 8.36 -6.09
N GLU A 180 -16.29 7.35 -6.62
CA GLU A 180 -16.84 6.10 -7.13
C GLU A 180 -15.78 5.00 -7.05
N LYS A 181 -16.17 3.76 -7.32
CA LYS A 181 -15.27 2.61 -7.38
C LYS A 181 -14.17 2.83 -8.43
N ALA A 182 -12.91 2.65 -8.05
CA ALA A 182 -11.76 2.76 -8.94
C ALA A 182 -10.82 1.57 -8.76
N HIS A 183 -9.78 1.63 -7.91
CA HIS A 183 -9.00 0.45 -7.55
C HIS A 183 -9.72 -0.42 -6.51
N THR A 184 -10.44 0.25 -5.60
CA THR A 184 -11.32 -0.32 -4.59
C THR A 184 -12.64 0.47 -4.53
N ASP A 185 -13.48 0.19 -3.54
CA ASP A 185 -14.73 0.93 -3.34
C ASP A 185 -14.49 2.35 -2.80
N GLU A 186 -13.39 2.56 -2.05
CA GLU A 186 -13.03 3.86 -1.46
C GLU A 186 -11.54 4.17 -1.65
N ASP A 187 -11.22 4.86 -2.73
CA ASP A 187 -9.84 5.26 -3.05
C ASP A 187 -9.65 6.78 -2.92
N PHE A 188 -8.46 7.14 -2.45
CA PHE A 188 -7.99 8.51 -2.35
C PHE A 188 -6.62 8.66 -2.97
N PHE A 189 -6.38 9.77 -3.65
CA PHE A 189 -5.01 10.24 -3.87
C PHE A 189 -4.74 11.45 -2.98
N ILE A 190 -3.47 11.65 -2.63
CA ILE A 190 -3.05 12.76 -1.79
C ILE A 190 -2.18 13.71 -2.63
N TYR A 191 -2.52 14.99 -2.61
CA TYR A 191 -1.77 16.03 -3.29
C TYR A 191 -1.21 17.06 -2.30
N MET A 192 0.06 17.39 -2.46
CA MET A 192 0.74 18.45 -1.73
C MET A 192 1.03 19.62 -2.66
N PRO A 193 0.17 20.66 -2.69
CA PRO A 193 0.24 21.71 -3.71
C PRO A 193 1.55 22.52 -3.64
N LYS A 194 2.01 22.87 -2.44
CA LYS A 194 3.26 23.61 -2.26
C LYS A 194 4.51 22.82 -2.67
N ARG A 195 4.47 21.50 -2.54
CA ARG A 195 5.60 20.60 -2.87
C ARG A 195 5.49 20.00 -4.26
N LYS A 196 4.34 20.15 -4.91
CA LYS A 196 4.01 19.51 -6.19
C LYS A 196 4.25 18.00 -6.17
N VAL A 197 3.88 17.37 -5.06
CA VAL A 197 3.98 15.91 -4.86
C VAL A 197 2.60 15.31 -4.86
N LEU A 198 2.42 14.25 -5.63
CA LEU A 198 1.19 13.48 -5.71
C LEU A 198 1.45 12.03 -5.31
N PHE A 199 0.71 11.53 -4.33
CA PHE A 199 0.70 10.13 -3.91
C PHE A 199 -0.58 9.49 -4.44
N ALA A 200 -0.42 8.51 -5.31
CA ALA A 200 -1.54 7.94 -6.05
C ALA A 200 -2.24 6.78 -5.33
N GLY A 201 -1.61 6.18 -4.30
CA GLY A 201 -2.04 4.86 -3.87
C GLY A 201 -2.02 3.88 -5.05
N ASP A 202 -2.96 2.95 -5.07
CA ASP A 202 -3.05 1.94 -6.13
C ASP A 202 -3.90 2.35 -7.33
N LEU A 203 -4.31 3.64 -7.38
CA LEU A 203 -4.97 4.22 -8.54
C LEU A 203 -4.07 4.24 -9.78
N ALA A 204 -2.76 4.30 -9.60
CA ALA A 204 -1.80 4.15 -10.66
C ALA A 204 -0.48 3.57 -10.15
N MET A 205 -0.05 2.48 -10.75
CA MET A 205 1.21 1.77 -10.47
C MET A 205 2.15 1.85 -11.67
N ASN A 206 3.42 1.50 -11.49
CA ASN A 206 4.34 1.37 -12.62
C ASN A 206 5.30 0.20 -12.46
N GLY A 207 5.81 -0.31 -13.58
CA GLY A 207 6.65 -1.50 -13.64
C GLY A 207 5.93 -2.80 -13.28
N ARG A 208 4.65 -2.73 -12.95
CA ARG A 208 3.77 -3.88 -12.68
C ARG A 208 2.34 -3.59 -13.13
N ILE A 209 1.55 -4.64 -13.30
CA ILE A 209 0.12 -4.50 -13.60
C ILE A 209 -0.67 -4.22 -12.31
N THR A 210 -1.55 -3.24 -12.36
CA THR A 210 -2.55 -2.97 -11.31
C THR A 210 -3.68 -4.00 -11.39
N SER A 211 -4.16 -4.48 -10.25
CA SER A 211 -5.29 -5.42 -10.21
C SER A 211 -6.62 -4.68 -10.28
N ASN A 212 -7.51 -5.11 -11.15
CA ASN A 212 -8.90 -4.63 -11.22
C ASN A 212 -9.90 -5.55 -10.48
N ARG A 213 -9.42 -6.54 -9.72
CA ARG A 213 -10.27 -7.54 -9.07
C ARG A 213 -11.39 -6.95 -8.19
N HIS A 214 -11.12 -5.86 -7.53
CA HIS A 214 -12.09 -5.16 -6.67
C HIS A 214 -12.41 -3.77 -7.21
N GLY A 215 -11.96 -3.49 -8.44
CA GLY A 215 -11.97 -2.17 -9.02
C GLY A 215 -12.94 -2.00 -10.19
N SER A 216 -12.78 -0.89 -10.87
CA SER A 216 -13.48 -0.44 -12.06
C SER A 216 -12.48 0.16 -13.04
N LEU A 217 -12.47 -0.28 -14.29
CA LEU A 217 -11.60 0.30 -15.32
C LEU A 217 -11.98 1.76 -15.59
N LEU A 218 -13.28 2.06 -15.64
CA LEU A 218 -13.78 3.42 -15.85
C LEU A 218 -13.39 4.34 -14.70
N GLY A 219 -13.51 3.86 -13.45
CA GLY A 219 -13.07 4.60 -12.28
C GLY A 219 -11.56 4.82 -12.23
N GLN A 220 -10.75 3.85 -12.64
CA GLN A 220 -9.29 4.01 -12.77
C GLN A 220 -8.92 5.09 -13.81
N LEU A 221 -9.55 5.09 -14.98
CA LEU A 221 -9.36 6.11 -16.00
C LEU A 221 -9.76 7.50 -15.52
N LYS A 222 -10.89 7.60 -14.80
CA LYS A 222 -11.32 8.84 -14.14
C LYS A 222 -10.29 9.32 -13.11
N ALA A 223 -9.81 8.43 -12.26
CA ALA A 223 -8.79 8.76 -11.25
C ALA A 223 -7.51 9.31 -11.89
N ILE A 224 -7.02 8.67 -12.95
CA ILE A 224 -5.87 9.15 -13.73
C ILE A 224 -6.13 10.56 -14.27
N LYS A 225 -7.29 10.80 -14.87
CA LYS A 225 -7.67 12.14 -15.37
C LYS A 225 -7.70 13.18 -14.26
N MET A 226 -8.25 12.84 -13.08
CA MET A 226 -8.28 13.73 -11.91
C MET A 226 -6.85 14.04 -11.42
N MET A 227 -5.99 13.04 -11.30
CA MET A 227 -4.59 13.21 -10.89
C MET A 227 -3.80 14.05 -11.89
N LYS A 228 -3.97 13.85 -13.20
CA LYS A 228 -3.32 14.64 -14.26
C LYS A 228 -3.76 16.09 -14.29
N SER A 229 -4.91 16.43 -13.73
CA SER A 229 -5.34 17.85 -13.62
C SER A 229 -4.58 18.63 -12.54
N LYS A 230 -3.77 17.95 -11.70
CA LYS A 230 -2.95 18.60 -10.69
C LYS A 230 -1.58 19.00 -11.24
N ASP A 231 -1.06 20.13 -10.75
CA ASP A 231 0.30 20.60 -11.08
C ASP A 231 1.34 19.91 -10.19
N TYR A 232 1.70 18.66 -10.54
CA TYR A 232 2.73 17.90 -9.81
C TYR A 232 4.02 17.74 -10.61
N GLU A 233 5.13 17.61 -9.89
CA GLU A 233 6.47 17.32 -10.44
C GLU A 233 7.00 15.97 -9.94
N VAL A 234 6.50 15.49 -8.80
CA VAL A 234 6.83 14.18 -8.24
C VAL A 234 5.55 13.37 -8.12
N PHE A 235 5.59 12.18 -8.69
CA PHE A 235 4.54 11.18 -8.61
C PHE A 235 5.01 10.03 -7.74
N VAL A 236 4.20 9.57 -6.79
CA VAL A 236 4.50 8.41 -5.97
C VAL A 236 3.36 7.39 -6.13
N PRO A 237 3.61 6.26 -6.82
CA PRO A 237 2.64 5.19 -6.95
C PRO A 237 2.50 4.42 -5.63
N GLY A 238 1.38 3.70 -5.43
CA GLY A 238 1.26 2.76 -4.31
C GLY A 238 2.23 1.58 -4.44
N HIS A 239 2.45 1.10 -5.67
CA HIS A 239 3.50 0.14 -6.02
C HIS A 239 4.21 0.61 -7.28
N GLY A 240 5.53 0.50 -7.29
CA GLY A 240 6.34 0.93 -8.43
C GLY A 240 7.60 1.69 -7.99
N LEU A 241 8.56 1.83 -8.89
CA LEU A 241 9.87 2.41 -8.59
C LEU A 241 10.09 3.77 -9.24
N ASN A 242 9.27 4.12 -10.25
CA ASN A 242 9.36 5.40 -10.94
C ASN A 242 8.56 6.47 -10.20
N THR A 243 9.27 7.37 -9.53
CA THR A 243 8.71 8.50 -8.78
C THR A 243 8.84 9.84 -9.51
N SER A 244 9.14 9.82 -10.81
CA SER A 244 9.20 11.03 -11.64
C SER A 244 7.80 11.46 -12.09
N LYS A 245 7.71 12.61 -12.72
CA LYS A 245 6.46 13.15 -13.30
C LYS A 245 5.79 12.19 -14.27
N THR A 246 6.57 11.37 -14.99
CA THR A 246 6.08 10.37 -15.96
C THR A 246 5.75 9.01 -15.32
N GLY A 247 5.81 8.92 -13.98
CA GLY A 247 5.56 7.66 -13.29
C GLY A 247 4.12 7.11 -13.46
N MET A 248 3.17 7.96 -13.83
CA MET A 248 1.77 7.58 -14.07
C MET A 248 1.55 7.02 -15.50
N ASP A 249 2.40 7.35 -16.45
CA ASP A 249 2.20 7.03 -17.88
C ASP A 249 2.05 5.54 -18.14
N ASP A 250 2.71 4.69 -17.33
CA ASP A 250 2.67 3.23 -17.45
C ASP A 250 1.24 2.68 -17.18
N ALA A 251 0.60 3.16 -16.13
CA ALA A 251 -0.78 2.78 -15.77
C ALA A 251 -1.78 3.38 -16.78
N GLU A 252 -1.60 4.65 -17.16
CA GLU A 252 -2.45 5.30 -18.16
C GLU A 252 -2.46 4.55 -19.48
N GLN A 253 -1.29 4.18 -20.01
CA GLN A 253 -1.16 3.44 -21.25
C GLN A 253 -1.86 2.07 -21.17
N TYR A 254 -1.65 1.34 -20.06
CA TYR A 254 -2.29 0.04 -19.88
C TYR A 254 -3.81 0.15 -19.84
N PHE A 255 -4.37 1.02 -19.01
CA PHE A 255 -5.82 1.14 -18.88
C PHE A 255 -6.50 1.73 -20.12
N THR A 256 -5.87 2.71 -20.77
CA THR A 256 -6.40 3.27 -22.02
C THR A 256 -6.46 2.22 -23.13
N LEU A 257 -5.36 1.48 -23.34
CA LEU A 257 -5.33 0.44 -24.37
C LEU A 257 -6.29 -0.72 -24.06
N LEU A 258 -6.40 -1.10 -22.77
CA LEU A 258 -7.37 -2.10 -22.35
C LEU A 258 -8.80 -1.66 -22.67
N TYR A 259 -9.15 -0.42 -22.36
CA TYR A 259 -10.47 0.16 -22.64
C TYR A 259 -10.76 0.16 -24.16
N GLU A 260 -9.84 0.65 -24.97
CA GLU A 260 -9.99 0.69 -26.44
C GLU A 260 -10.19 -0.72 -27.03
N ARG A 261 -9.44 -1.73 -26.54
CA ARG A 261 -9.57 -3.10 -27.00
C ARG A 261 -10.88 -3.75 -26.57
N ILE A 262 -11.38 -3.41 -25.38
CA ILE A 262 -12.67 -3.89 -24.90
C ILE A 262 -13.80 -3.33 -25.76
N LEU A 263 -13.80 -2.02 -26.04
CA LEU A 263 -14.80 -1.42 -26.92
C LEU A 263 -14.80 -2.08 -28.31
N LYS A 264 -13.60 -2.37 -28.84
CA LYS A 264 -13.47 -3.07 -30.12
C LYS A 264 -13.99 -4.51 -30.06
N ALA A 265 -13.72 -5.24 -28.98
CA ALA A 265 -14.22 -6.60 -28.81
C ALA A 265 -15.75 -6.65 -28.70
N ILE A 266 -16.37 -5.67 -28.01
CA ILE A 266 -17.83 -5.51 -27.95
C ILE A 266 -18.40 -5.21 -29.35
N GLU A 267 -17.80 -4.28 -30.09
CA GLU A 267 -18.21 -3.95 -31.48
C GLU A 267 -18.12 -5.18 -32.41
N ASP A 268 -17.11 -6.03 -32.20
CA ASP A 268 -16.90 -7.27 -32.97
C ASP A 268 -17.72 -8.46 -32.46
N GLU A 269 -18.62 -8.25 -31.49
CA GLU A 269 -19.50 -9.27 -30.89
C GLU A 269 -18.72 -10.47 -30.31
N VAL A 270 -17.54 -10.22 -29.67
CA VAL A 270 -16.70 -11.26 -29.06
C VAL A 270 -17.40 -11.80 -27.81
N ASP A 271 -17.56 -13.11 -27.72
CA ASP A 271 -18.17 -13.75 -26.55
C ASP A 271 -17.31 -13.57 -25.28
N THR A 272 -17.96 -13.41 -24.12
CA THR A 272 -17.29 -13.18 -22.82
C THR A 272 -16.27 -14.27 -22.47
N ASP A 273 -16.49 -15.52 -22.84
CA ASP A 273 -15.58 -16.64 -22.59
C ASP A 273 -14.36 -16.65 -23.55
N GLU A 274 -14.40 -15.93 -24.66
CA GLU A 274 -13.32 -15.83 -25.62
C GLU A 274 -12.47 -14.55 -25.43
N VAL A 275 -12.99 -13.52 -24.73
CA VAL A 275 -12.38 -12.19 -24.65
C VAL A 275 -10.92 -12.19 -24.16
N THR A 276 -10.57 -13.07 -23.21
CA THR A 276 -9.19 -13.16 -22.70
C THR A 276 -8.20 -13.77 -23.68
N SER A 277 -8.68 -14.49 -24.69
CA SER A 277 -7.87 -15.04 -25.77
C SER A 277 -7.68 -14.02 -26.92
N VAL A 278 -8.64 -13.12 -27.09
CA VAL A 278 -8.61 -12.06 -28.09
C VAL A 278 -7.81 -10.84 -27.60
N ILE A 279 -8.02 -10.43 -26.33
CA ILE A 279 -7.32 -9.26 -25.74
C ILE A 279 -6.12 -9.75 -24.91
N THR A 280 -4.94 -9.86 -25.51
CA THR A 280 -3.73 -10.40 -24.85
C THR A 280 -2.91 -9.36 -24.08
N MET A 281 -2.93 -8.10 -24.45
CA MET A 281 -2.14 -7.00 -23.86
C MET A 281 -0.62 -7.26 -23.85
N ASP A 282 -0.09 -7.95 -24.84
CA ASP A 282 1.30 -8.45 -24.89
C ASP A 282 2.37 -7.36 -24.80
N GLU A 283 2.04 -6.11 -25.09
CA GLU A 283 2.93 -4.94 -24.90
C GLU A 283 3.37 -4.77 -23.45
N PHE A 284 2.59 -5.32 -22.50
CA PHE A 284 2.84 -5.22 -21.08
C PHE A 284 3.34 -6.53 -20.45
N LYS A 285 3.63 -7.56 -21.25
CA LYS A 285 4.02 -8.90 -20.76
C LYS A 285 5.25 -8.91 -19.84
N ASP A 286 6.13 -7.94 -20.00
CA ASP A 286 7.35 -7.80 -19.20
C ASP A 286 7.10 -7.04 -17.88
N ARG A 287 5.89 -6.52 -17.64
CA ARG A 287 5.52 -5.92 -16.36
C ARG A 287 5.34 -7.01 -15.29
N ALA A 288 5.83 -6.75 -14.10
CA ALA A 288 5.57 -7.64 -12.97
C ALA A 288 4.06 -7.87 -12.79
N MET A 289 3.68 -9.03 -12.31
CA MET A 289 2.29 -9.46 -12.10
C MET A 289 1.45 -9.64 -13.39
N PHE A 290 1.99 -9.41 -14.60
CA PHE A 290 1.23 -9.56 -15.85
C PHE A 290 0.55 -10.93 -15.95
N LYS A 291 1.31 -12.02 -15.82
CA LYS A 291 0.77 -13.39 -15.91
C LYS A 291 -0.31 -13.69 -14.86
N ALA A 292 -0.25 -13.04 -13.71
CA ALA A 292 -1.16 -13.29 -12.62
C ALA A 292 -2.46 -12.45 -12.72
N LEU A 293 -2.41 -11.30 -13.39
CA LEU A 293 -3.49 -10.31 -13.31
C LEU A 293 -4.14 -9.99 -14.65
N ASN A 294 -3.40 -10.02 -15.77
CA ASN A 294 -3.89 -9.48 -17.04
C ASN A 294 -5.20 -10.13 -17.52
N ALA A 295 -5.27 -11.46 -17.57
CA ALA A 295 -6.47 -12.15 -18.05
C ALA A 295 -7.70 -11.81 -17.18
N ARG A 296 -7.52 -11.72 -15.86
CA ARG A 296 -8.59 -11.29 -14.97
C ARG A 296 -8.99 -9.84 -15.22
N ASN A 297 -8.04 -8.93 -15.36
CA ASN A 297 -8.33 -7.52 -15.65
C ASN A 297 -9.13 -7.37 -16.93
N VAL A 298 -8.79 -8.13 -17.96
CA VAL A 298 -9.54 -8.16 -19.23
C VAL A 298 -10.98 -8.63 -19.00
N SER A 299 -11.17 -9.77 -18.32
CA SER A 299 -12.50 -10.34 -18.09
C SER A 299 -13.39 -9.42 -17.23
N GLU A 300 -12.86 -8.89 -16.11
CA GLU A 300 -13.61 -8.00 -15.21
C GLU A 300 -13.97 -6.68 -15.92
N ALA A 301 -13.04 -6.10 -16.67
CA ALA A 301 -13.27 -4.85 -17.37
C ALA A 301 -14.20 -5.02 -18.59
N PHE A 302 -14.14 -6.16 -19.29
CA PHE A 302 -15.08 -6.44 -20.36
C PHE A 302 -16.51 -6.54 -19.83
N THR A 303 -16.71 -7.31 -18.74
CA THR A 303 -18.02 -7.44 -18.08
C THR A 303 -18.53 -6.07 -17.59
N GLU A 304 -17.66 -5.26 -16.98
CA GLU A 304 -18.01 -3.90 -16.53
C GLU A 304 -18.56 -3.05 -17.68
N ILE A 305 -17.87 -3.02 -18.82
CA ILE A 305 -18.19 -2.11 -19.93
C ILE A 305 -19.37 -2.64 -20.75
N GLU A 306 -19.43 -3.95 -21.00
CA GLU A 306 -20.54 -4.59 -21.73
C GLU A 306 -21.89 -4.36 -21.03
N PHE A 307 -21.90 -4.39 -19.67
CA PHE A 307 -23.11 -4.20 -18.89
C PHE A 307 -23.23 -2.79 -18.27
N SER A 308 -22.32 -1.84 -18.60
CA SER A 308 -22.56 -0.46 -18.24
C SER A 308 -23.72 0.07 -19.09
N GLU A 309 -24.82 0.43 -18.46
CA GLU A 309 -25.90 1.16 -19.15
C GLU A 309 -25.34 2.50 -19.67
N ASP A 310 -25.63 2.81 -20.94
CA ASP A 310 -25.29 4.07 -21.64
C ASP A 310 -25.80 5.32 -20.92
#